data_8625bfb60bb8ace38d18127c94284ef5
#
_entry.id   8625bfb60bb8ace38d18127c94284ef5
#
_cell.length_a   1.000
_cell.length_b   1.000
_cell.length_c   1.000
_cell.angle_alpha   90.00
_cell.angle_beta   90.00
_cell.angle_gamma   90.00
#
_symmetry.space_group_name_H-M   'P 1'
#
loop_
_entity.id
_entity.type
_entity.pdbx_description
1 polymer ?
#
loop_
_entity_poly.entity_id
_entity_poly.type
_entity_poly.pdbx_seq_one_letter_code
_entity_poly.pdbx_strand_id
1 'polypeptide(L)'
;TAETDLIHALRHHPGCTQAQLADTNADKFHAKNCRFVSRLNLYPVCGAGRSLYEHCHFEQTDDALNGNAVYLDCEFDFYSGMPIYQASGTGAVFLNCTFHCKYPQDGETHAQYFTKVGGQIALIDSSFAGLPDTKVAVLWTKYPSVALKCYQANVTYPEGRFTPPEVADSHTVDIDEKMLAEAYYIRKDGETIYNVYNLLGGKDDWDPLGNGEVIRFAGKTDIPTQLLLESEAFELQAGGSSINIKGKCLTFDGRERKCEIHFKIEGDSADSIEIQRVSEGSCLLQLKDSNIDHETEVVLTAQTKEGLQTGAYVRIHPRKVAAPRLTGNPVICLEGKMLRLSYDFTEAENDCSDIIWYRSRNIRVEDKIVTAISQPDQPEKVYAL
;
A
#
# COMPACT_ATOMS: atom_id res chain seq x y z
N THR A 1 30.14 -18.50 -2.30
CA THR A 1 30.06 -19.73 -3.11
C THR A 1 29.67 -20.92 -2.24
N ALA A 2 30.58 -21.63 -1.55
CA ALA A 2 30.25 -22.80 -0.74
C ALA A 2 29.25 -22.49 0.41
N GLU A 3 29.36 -21.33 1.00
CA GLU A 3 28.46 -20.89 2.08
C GLU A 3 27.06 -20.54 1.54
N THR A 4 26.97 -19.96 0.35
CA THR A 4 25.71 -19.69 -0.35
C THR A 4 25.03 -21.02 -0.73
N ASP A 5 25.81 -22.00 -1.19
CA ASP A 5 25.31 -23.34 -1.54
C ASP A 5 24.78 -24.08 -0.32
N LEU A 6 25.44 -23.94 0.85
CA LEU A 6 24.98 -24.51 2.10
C LEU A 6 23.65 -23.89 2.56
N ILE A 7 23.53 -22.57 2.51
CA ILE A 7 22.29 -21.87 2.86
C ILE A 7 21.16 -22.29 1.94
N HIS A 8 21.40 -22.35 0.62
CA HIS A 8 20.42 -22.80 -0.35
C HIS A 8 20.00 -24.24 -0.09
N ALA A 9 20.93 -25.14 0.20
CA ALA A 9 20.65 -26.53 0.53
C ALA A 9 19.83 -26.67 1.82
N LEU A 10 20.15 -25.88 2.84
CA LEU A 10 19.41 -25.87 4.11
C LEU A 10 17.97 -25.38 3.94
N ARG A 11 17.74 -24.35 3.12
CA ARG A 11 16.39 -23.84 2.83
C ARG A 11 15.49 -24.84 2.14
N HIS A 12 16.04 -25.67 1.27
CA HIS A 12 15.30 -26.69 0.54
C HIS A 12 15.24 -28.04 1.23
N HIS A 13 15.86 -28.19 2.40
CA HIS A 13 15.78 -29.41 3.18
C HIS A 13 14.41 -29.54 3.86
N PRO A 14 13.69 -30.67 3.74
CA PRO A 14 12.36 -30.84 4.29
C PRO A 14 12.26 -30.74 5.83
N GLY A 15 13.37 -30.71 6.53
CA GLY A 15 13.42 -30.50 7.97
C GLY A 15 14.03 -29.16 8.38
N CYS A 16 14.30 -28.25 7.43
CA CYS A 16 14.88 -26.96 7.74
C CYS A 16 13.81 -26.04 8.35
N THR A 17 13.94 -25.75 9.62
CA THR A 17 13.11 -24.78 10.31
C THR A 17 13.77 -23.41 10.25
N GLN A 18 12.94 -22.38 10.14
CA GLN A 18 13.38 -21.00 10.34
C GLN A 18 13.83 -20.83 11.79
N ALA A 19 14.90 -20.08 12.00
CA ALA A 19 15.40 -19.83 13.35
C ALA A 19 15.50 -18.31 13.57
N GLN A 20 15.02 -17.80 14.66
CA GLN A 20 15.17 -16.42 15.11
C GLN A 20 16.42 -16.28 15.97
N LEU A 21 17.12 -15.16 15.87
CA LEU A 21 18.25 -14.87 16.74
C LEU A 21 17.75 -14.51 18.14
N ALA A 22 16.74 -13.67 18.22
CA ALA A 22 16.08 -13.28 19.46
C ALA A 22 14.59 -12.97 19.23
N ASP A 23 13.78 -13.21 20.25
CA ASP A 23 12.38 -12.81 20.33
C ASP A 23 12.15 -12.08 21.66
N THR A 24 11.50 -10.93 21.62
CA THR A 24 11.25 -10.11 22.80
C THR A 24 10.00 -9.26 22.65
N ASN A 25 9.28 -9.10 23.74
CA ASN A 25 8.18 -8.12 23.86
C ASN A 25 8.64 -6.82 24.56
N ALA A 26 9.94 -6.58 24.63
CA ALA A 26 10.48 -5.41 25.27
C ALA A 26 10.13 -4.14 24.50
N ASP A 27 9.82 -3.09 25.22
CA ASP A 27 9.86 -1.71 24.72
C ASP A 27 11.20 -1.06 25.09
N LYS A 28 11.66 -0.09 24.29
CA LYS A 28 12.93 0.61 24.52
C LYS A 28 14.17 -0.29 24.40
N PHE A 29 14.17 -1.11 23.34
CA PHE A 29 15.33 -1.93 23.05
C PHE A 29 16.44 -1.07 22.43
N HIS A 30 17.65 -1.14 22.97
CA HIS A 30 18.81 -0.43 22.45
C HIS A 30 20.00 -1.38 22.30
N ALA A 31 20.48 -1.56 21.10
CA ALA A 31 21.71 -2.28 20.80
C ALA A 31 22.76 -1.33 20.22
N LYS A 32 23.98 -1.40 20.73
CA LYS A 32 25.10 -0.58 20.27
C LYS A 32 26.34 -1.43 20.04
N ASN A 33 27.03 -1.19 18.93
CA ASN A 33 28.27 -1.90 18.56
C ASN A 33 28.08 -3.43 18.52
N CYS A 34 26.92 -3.91 18.07
CA CYS A 34 26.60 -5.32 18.02
C CYS A 34 26.67 -5.84 16.58
N ARG A 35 27.00 -7.12 16.44
CA ARG A 35 26.89 -7.83 15.18
C ARG A 35 25.81 -8.91 15.28
N PHE A 36 24.85 -8.83 14.37
CA PHE A 36 23.73 -9.76 14.25
C PHE A 36 23.90 -10.58 12.98
N VAL A 37 24.21 -11.86 13.13
CA VAL A 37 24.45 -12.76 12.01
C VAL A 37 23.32 -13.77 11.95
N SER A 38 22.56 -13.69 10.88
CA SER A 38 21.52 -14.64 10.60
C SER A 38 21.31 -14.83 9.12
N ARG A 39 21.48 -16.06 8.67
CA ARG A 39 21.40 -16.42 7.26
C ARG A 39 20.27 -17.41 6.95
N LEU A 40 19.35 -17.59 7.88
CA LEU A 40 18.21 -18.51 7.78
C LEU A 40 16.90 -17.85 8.23
N ASN A 41 16.39 -16.89 7.46
CA ASN A 41 15.09 -16.26 7.77
C ASN A 41 14.99 -15.74 9.20
N LEU A 42 15.81 -14.78 9.58
CA LEU A 42 15.92 -14.43 10.98
C LEU A 42 15.67 -12.96 11.23
N TYR A 43 14.75 -12.72 12.11
CA TYR A 43 14.67 -11.46 12.82
C TYR A 43 15.83 -11.36 13.79
N PRO A 44 16.71 -10.35 13.74
CA PRO A 44 17.73 -10.19 14.77
C PRO A 44 17.10 -9.99 16.15
N VAL A 45 16.02 -9.20 16.22
CA VAL A 45 15.18 -9.06 17.42
C VAL A 45 13.73 -8.90 16.96
N CYS A 46 12.91 -9.91 17.19
CA CYS A 46 11.50 -9.93 16.87
C CYS A 46 10.66 -9.40 18.05
N GLY A 47 9.55 -8.73 17.74
CA GLY A 47 8.53 -8.35 18.72
C GLY A 47 8.88 -7.14 19.59
N ALA A 48 10.05 -6.53 19.44
CA ALA A 48 10.39 -5.30 20.16
C ALA A 48 9.43 -4.17 19.81
N GLY A 49 9.08 -3.36 20.78
CA GLY A 49 8.39 -2.10 20.57
C GLY A 49 9.33 -1.04 19.95
N ARG A 50 9.56 0.07 20.64
CA ARG A 50 10.54 1.06 20.17
C ARG A 50 11.97 0.52 20.27
N SER A 51 12.71 0.57 19.15
CA SER A 51 14.05 0.00 19.07
C SER A 51 15.04 0.96 18.42
N LEU A 52 16.23 1.07 18.99
CA LEU A 52 17.38 1.74 18.42
C LEU A 52 18.51 0.75 18.23
N TYR A 53 19.05 0.69 17.02
CA TYR A 53 20.31 0.03 16.70
C TYR A 53 21.32 1.08 16.29
N GLU A 54 22.43 1.15 17.01
CA GLU A 54 23.47 2.16 16.83
C GLU A 54 24.81 1.48 16.55
N HIS A 55 25.47 1.83 15.43
CA HIS A 55 26.75 1.23 14.99
C HIS A 55 26.70 -0.30 14.96
N CYS A 56 25.61 -0.87 14.48
CA CYS A 56 25.44 -2.32 14.41
C CYS A 56 25.67 -2.85 13.00
N HIS A 57 26.10 -4.11 12.92
CA HIS A 57 26.29 -4.82 11.67
C HIS A 57 25.31 -5.99 11.57
N PHE A 58 24.59 -6.07 10.46
CA PHE A 58 23.60 -7.10 10.20
C PHE A 58 23.97 -7.93 8.97
N GLU A 59 24.04 -9.24 9.13
CA GLU A 59 24.11 -10.16 8.00
C GLU A 59 22.79 -10.86 7.80
N GLN A 60 22.19 -10.70 6.62
CA GLN A 60 20.78 -11.04 6.39
C GLN A 60 20.60 -11.84 5.12
N THR A 61 19.66 -12.76 5.18
CA THR A 61 19.15 -13.44 4.00
C THR A 61 17.72 -13.02 3.72
N ASP A 62 16.76 -13.90 3.82
CA ASP A 62 15.36 -13.66 3.49
C ASP A 62 14.56 -13.35 4.77
N ASP A 63 13.63 -12.41 4.70
CA ASP A 63 12.70 -12.07 5.79
C ASP A 63 13.38 -11.68 7.13
N ALA A 64 14.58 -11.13 7.07
CA ALA A 64 15.47 -11.07 8.22
C ALA A 64 15.32 -9.83 9.12
N LEU A 65 14.68 -8.79 8.68
CA LEU A 65 14.34 -7.62 9.52
C LEU A 65 12.83 -7.44 9.58
N ASN A 66 12.33 -7.35 10.78
CA ASN A 66 10.93 -7.03 11.03
C ASN A 66 10.87 -5.95 12.11
N GLY A 67 10.06 -4.94 11.88
CA GLY A 67 9.68 -4.07 12.97
C GLY A 67 9.88 -2.58 12.78
N ASN A 68 9.41 -1.89 13.80
CA ASN A 68 9.53 -0.45 13.98
C ASN A 68 10.86 -0.17 14.67
N ALA A 69 11.87 0.18 13.92
CA ALA A 69 13.20 0.43 14.45
C ALA A 69 13.84 1.64 13.81
N VAL A 70 14.67 2.33 14.57
CA VAL A 70 15.64 3.30 14.07
C VAL A 70 17.00 2.63 14.01
N TYR A 71 17.59 2.65 12.83
CA TYR A 71 18.96 2.17 12.57
C TYR A 71 19.84 3.39 12.32
N LEU A 72 20.82 3.58 13.16
CA LEU A 72 21.76 4.71 13.10
C LEU A 72 23.17 4.21 12.92
N ASP A 73 23.85 4.69 11.88
CA ASP A 73 25.25 4.32 11.56
C ASP A 73 25.45 2.80 11.43
N CYS A 74 24.46 2.10 10.83
CA CYS A 74 24.49 0.64 10.73
C CYS A 74 24.93 0.16 9.35
N GLU A 75 25.50 -1.04 9.32
CA GLU A 75 25.87 -1.74 8.09
C GLU A 75 25.02 -3.00 7.90
N PHE A 76 24.59 -3.24 6.65
CA PHE A 76 23.74 -4.37 6.29
C PHE A 76 24.36 -5.16 5.15
N ASP A 77 24.65 -6.43 5.39
CA ASP A 77 25.08 -7.38 4.38
C ASP A 77 23.86 -8.17 3.87
N PHE A 78 23.39 -7.85 2.68
CA PHE A 78 22.27 -8.51 2.04
C PHE A 78 22.72 -9.72 1.22
N TYR A 79 22.41 -10.92 1.69
CA TYR A 79 22.70 -12.18 1.03
C TYR A 79 21.49 -12.75 0.27
N SER A 80 20.42 -11.99 0.11
CA SER A 80 19.29 -12.32 -0.74
C SER A 80 18.70 -11.07 -1.40
N GLY A 81 17.90 -11.30 -2.43
CA GLY A 81 17.19 -10.23 -3.14
C GLY A 81 16.02 -9.61 -2.35
N MET A 82 15.68 -10.11 -1.15
CA MET A 82 14.54 -9.64 -0.34
C MET A 82 14.85 -9.78 1.14
N PRO A 83 15.79 -9.00 1.69
CA PRO A 83 16.30 -9.23 3.04
C PRO A 83 15.37 -8.77 4.16
N ILE A 84 14.42 -7.89 3.90
CA ILE A 84 13.51 -7.33 4.89
C ILE A 84 12.09 -7.80 4.61
N TYR A 85 11.45 -8.46 5.58
CA TYR A 85 10.10 -8.98 5.40
C TYR A 85 9.06 -7.87 5.39
N GLN A 86 9.01 -7.11 6.45
CA GLN A 86 8.01 -6.09 6.69
C GLN A 86 8.55 -5.02 7.63
N ALA A 87 8.30 -3.76 7.29
CA ALA A 87 8.27 -2.69 8.27
C ALA A 87 6.81 -2.59 8.74
N SER A 88 6.55 -2.90 10.01
CA SER A 88 5.20 -2.87 10.58
C SER A 88 4.92 -1.55 11.29
N GLY A 89 3.66 -1.26 11.53
CA GLY A 89 3.23 -0.06 12.25
C GLY A 89 3.72 1.22 11.57
N THR A 90 4.51 2.02 12.27
CA THR A 90 5.05 3.28 11.76
C THR A 90 6.31 3.14 10.92
N GLY A 91 6.76 1.92 10.68
CA GLY A 91 7.85 1.61 9.75
C GLY A 91 9.23 1.54 10.36
N ALA A 92 10.26 1.53 9.51
CA ALA A 92 11.67 1.54 9.87
C ALA A 92 12.35 2.79 9.31
N VAL A 93 13.28 3.35 10.07
CA VAL A 93 14.07 4.53 9.69
C VAL A 93 15.55 4.17 9.72
N PHE A 94 16.22 4.40 8.60
CA PHE A 94 17.65 4.16 8.41
C PHE A 94 18.36 5.52 8.26
N LEU A 95 19.23 5.84 9.20
CA LEU A 95 19.97 7.09 9.30
C LEU A 95 21.46 6.79 9.12
N ASN A 96 22.09 7.32 8.08
CA ASN A 96 23.51 7.14 7.77
C ASN A 96 23.94 5.65 7.72
N CYS A 97 23.13 4.83 7.03
CA CYS A 97 23.36 3.39 6.92
C CYS A 97 24.01 3.00 5.60
N THR A 98 24.70 1.86 5.59
CA THR A 98 25.28 1.29 4.37
C THR A 98 24.69 -0.10 4.09
N PHE A 99 24.26 -0.31 2.85
CA PHE A 99 23.65 -1.57 2.40
C PHE A 99 24.56 -2.25 1.37
N HIS A 100 25.16 -3.38 1.73
CA HIS A 100 26.02 -4.17 0.86
C HIS A 100 25.20 -5.28 0.19
N CYS A 101 24.91 -5.14 -1.09
CA CYS A 101 24.26 -6.18 -1.88
C CYS A 101 25.27 -7.29 -2.20
N LYS A 102 25.25 -8.36 -1.43
CA LYS A 102 26.19 -9.49 -1.52
C LYS A 102 25.56 -10.75 -2.14
N TYR A 103 24.37 -10.62 -2.70
CA TYR A 103 23.73 -11.73 -3.39
C TYR A 103 24.42 -11.98 -4.73
N PRO A 104 25.03 -13.15 -4.95
CA PRO A 104 25.76 -13.45 -6.17
C PRO A 104 24.80 -13.62 -7.34
N GLN A 105 25.17 -13.07 -8.50
CA GLN A 105 24.42 -13.25 -9.74
C GLN A 105 25.34 -13.42 -10.95
N ASP A 106 24.91 -14.27 -11.85
CA ASP A 106 25.62 -14.63 -13.06
C ASP A 106 25.43 -13.58 -14.17
N GLY A 107 26.14 -12.45 -14.05
CA GLY A 107 26.35 -11.50 -15.15
C GLY A 107 25.17 -10.63 -15.61
N GLU A 108 23.95 -10.87 -15.13
CA GLU A 108 22.77 -10.05 -15.42
C GLU A 108 22.52 -8.98 -14.32
N THR A 109 21.65 -8.03 -14.61
CA THR A 109 21.24 -7.04 -13.61
C THR A 109 20.39 -7.71 -12.54
N HIS A 110 20.83 -7.61 -11.30
CA HIS A 110 20.16 -8.18 -10.15
C HIS A 110 19.09 -7.23 -9.61
N ALA A 111 17.90 -7.76 -9.32
CA ALA A 111 16.87 -7.04 -8.59
C ALA A 111 17.08 -7.20 -7.08
N GLN A 112 17.46 -6.12 -6.41
CA GLN A 112 17.53 -6.04 -4.96
C GLN A 112 16.26 -5.36 -4.47
N TYR A 113 15.28 -6.14 -4.03
CA TYR A 113 14.14 -5.59 -3.31
C TYR A 113 14.59 -5.25 -1.89
N PHE A 114 14.26 -4.04 -1.43
CA PHE A 114 14.57 -3.63 -0.07
C PHE A 114 13.65 -4.36 0.92
N THR A 115 12.35 -4.36 0.64
CA THR A 115 11.35 -5.09 1.44
C THR A 115 10.63 -6.15 0.60
N LYS A 116 10.14 -7.19 1.25
CA LYS A 116 9.32 -8.23 0.63
C LYS A 116 7.85 -7.84 0.63
N VAL A 117 7.34 -7.47 1.78
CA VAL A 117 5.97 -6.99 1.99
C VAL A 117 6.03 -5.58 2.54
N GLY A 118 5.14 -4.73 2.03
CA GLY A 118 5.19 -3.31 2.28
C GLY A 118 4.85 -2.87 3.70
N GLY A 119 5.67 -2.01 4.22
CA GLY A 119 5.41 -1.06 5.29
C GLY A 119 6.18 0.20 4.94
N GLN A 120 5.92 1.29 5.63
CA GLN A 120 6.68 2.52 5.40
C GLN A 120 8.14 2.34 5.81
N ILE A 121 9.05 2.84 5.00
CA ILE A 121 10.48 2.96 5.33
C ILE A 121 10.97 4.37 5.04
N ALA A 122 12.04 4.78 5.71
CA ALA A 122 12.77 6.01 5.41
C ALA A 122 14.27 5.75 5.39
N LEU A 123 14.93 6.13 4.30
CA LEU A 123 16.38 6.06 4.11
C LEU A 123 16.93 7.47 4.02
N ILE A 124 17.74 7.86 4.99
CA ILE A 124 18.32 9.20 5.10
C ILE A 124 19.83 9.10 5.15
N ASP A 125 20.54 9.89 4.34
CA ASP A 125 22.00 9.97 4.30
C ASP A 125 22.68 8.59 4.12
N SER A 126 22.03 7.67 3.44
CA SER A 126 22.43 6.27 3.38
C SER A 126 23.04 5.91 2.01
N SER A 127 23.72 4.77 1.93
CA SER A 127 24.42 4.37 0.71
C SER A 127 24.23 2.88 0.40
N PHE A 128 24.26 2.56 -0.90
CA PHE A 128 24.32 1.19 -1.39
C PHE A 128 25.72 0.85 -1.90
N ALA A 129 26.15 -0.38 -1.69
CA ALA A 129 27.36 -0.96 -2.22
C ALA A 129 27.10 -2.39 -2.71
N GLY A 130 27.93 -2.90 -3.60
CA GLY A 130 27.77 -4.24 -4.16
C GLY A 130 29.11 -4.93 -4.41
N LEU A 131 29.03 -6.20 -4.76
CA LEU A 131 30.18 -6.97 -5.19
C LEU A 131 30.79 -6.36 -6.47
N PRO A 132 32.10 -6.51 -6.69
CA PRO A 132 32.74 -6.12 -7.95
C PRO A 132 31.99 -6.76 -9.14
N ASP A 133 31.85 -6.00 -10.21
CA ASP A 133 31.30 -6.46 -11.50
C ASP A 133 29.80 -6.88 -11.48
N THR A 134 29.09 -6.67 -10.38
CA THR A 134 27.63 -6.89 -10.33
C THR A 134 26.86 -5.62 -10.70
N LYS A 135 25.77 -5.81 -11.44
CA LYS A 135 24.76 -4.76 -11.68
C LYS A 135 23.55 -5.01 -10.79
N VAL A 136 23.08 -3.97 -10.13
CA VAL A 136 21.99 -4.06 -9.16
C VAL A 136 20.92 -3.02 -9.49
N ALA A 137 19.72 -3.46 -9.70
CA ALA A 137 18.54 -2.60 -9.71
C ALA A 137 17.92 -2.61 -8.31
N VAL A 138 17.94 -1.48 -7.62
CA VAL A 138 17.30 -1.34 -6.32
C VAL A 138 15.81 -1.10 -6.53
N LEU A 139 14.98 -1.87 -5.85
CA LEU A 139 13.53 -1.79 -5.86
C LEU A 139 13.04 -1.76 -4.42
N TRP A 140 11.97 -1.01 -4.14
CA TRP A 140 11.53 -0.88 -2.77
C TRP A 140 10.84 -2.13 -2.24
N THR A 141 9.85 -2.66 -2.95
CA THR A 141 9.11 -3.83 -2.48
C THR A 141 8.74 -4.78 -3.62
N LYS A 142 8.71 -6.07 -3.32
CA LYS A 142 8.24 -7.08 -4.27
C LYS A 142 6.72 -7.13 -4.38
N TYR A 143 6.02 -6.81 -3.30
CA TYR A 143 4.56 -6.84 -3.23
C TYR A 143 4.05 -5.45 -2.86
N PRO A 144 3.93 -4.55 -3.86
CA PRO A 144 3.56 -3.17 -3.61
C PRO A 144 2.11 -3.03 -3.13
N SER A 145 1.88 -2.03 -2.29
CA SER A 145 0.57 -1.52 -1.92
C SER A 145 0.52 -0.03 -2.22
N VAL A 146 -0.61 0.47 -2.67
CA VAL A 146 -0.79 1.90 -2.95
C VAL A 146 -0.58 2.77 -1.70
N ALA A 147 -0.80 2.20 -0.52
CA ALA A 147 -0.59 2.87 0.77
C ALA A 147 0.88 2.90 1.20
N LEU A 148 1.72 2.00 0.67
CA LEU A 148 3.14 1.96 1.00
C LEU A 148 3.86 3.18 0.45
N LYS A 149 4.70 3.80 1.27
CA LYS A 149 5.64 4.83 0.85
C LYS A 149 7.04 4.53 1.37
N CYS A 150 8.01 4.74 0.47
CA CYS A 150 9.44 4.59 0.73
C CYS A 150 10.06 5.96 0.60
N TYR A 151 10.32 6.59 1.74
CA TYR A 151 10.89 7.92 1.81
C TYR A 151 12.41 7.85 1.69
N GLN A 152 12.98 8.74 0.87
CA GLN A 152 14.44 8.81 0.74
C GLN A 152 14.94 10.24 0.70
N ALA A 153 16.16 10.44 1.23
CA ALA A 153 16.93 11.66 1.07
C ALA A 153 18.41 11.37 1.15
N ASN A 154 19.20 12.00 0.28
CA ASN A 154 20.64 11.88 0.23
C ASN A 154 21.12 10.41 0.15
N VAL A 155 20.40 9.56 -0.57
CA VAL A 155 20.81 8.16 -0.77
C VAL A 155 21.79 8.07 -1.92
N THR A 156 22.91 7.40 -1.70
CA THR A 156 23.96 7.24 -2.70
C THR A 156 23.91 5.86 -3.35
N TYR A 157 23.82 5.86 -4.67
CA TYR A 157 23.88 4.66 -5.51
C TYR A 157 25.17 4.71 -6.35
N PRO A 158 26.07 3.70 -6.29
CA PRO A 158 27.28 3.68 -7.10
C PRO A 158 26.98 3.73 -8.59
N GLU A 159 27.47 4.77 -9.25
CA GLU A 159 27.24 5.04 -10.66
C GLU A 159 27.72 3.89 -11.56
N GLY A 160 26.98 3.60 -12.63
CA GLY A 160 27.32 2.57 -13.62
C GLY A 160 27.06 1.12 -13.18
N ARG A 161 26.76 0.89 -11.91
CA ARG A 161 26.47 -0.45 -11.37
C ARG A 161 25.12 -0.56 -10.66
N PHE A 162 24.66 0.52 -10.09
CA PHE A 162 23.36 0.57 -9.42
C PHE A 162 22.38 1.38 -10.21
N THR A 163 21.19 0.83 -10.40
CA THR A 163 20.03 1.57 -10.88
C THR A 163 19.17 1.88 -9.65
N PRO A 164 19.02 3.15 -9.30
CA PRO A 164 18.14 3.54 -8.18
C PRO A 164 16.69 3.22 -8.51
N PRO A 165 15.79 3.16 -7.51
CA PRO A 165 14.37 3.12 -7.73
C PRO A 165 13.97 4.29 -8.63
N GLU A 166 13.23 4.03 -9.68
CA GLU A 166 12.81 5.08 -10.59
C GLU A 166 11.92 6.08 -9.84
N VAL A 167 12.12 7.37 -10.11
CA VAL A 167 11.27 8.45 -9.57
C VAL A 167 9.79 8.25 -9.95
N ALA A 168 9.53 7.48 -11.01
CA ALA A 168 8.20 7.05 -11.42
C ALA A 168 7.62 5.91 -10.57
N ASP A 169 8.38 5.30 -9.68
CA ASP A 169 7.83 4.36 -8.72
C ASP A 169 6.90 5.10 -7.75
N SER A 170 5.61 4.79 -7.82
CA SER A 170 4.57 5.43 -6.98
C SER A 170 4.79 5.25 -5.47
N HIS A 171 5.75 4.41 -5.09
CA HIS A 171 6.12 4.15 -3.69
C HIS A 171 7.24 5.08 -3.21
N THR A 172 8.06 5.61 -4.12
CA THR A 172 9.18 6.49 -3.78
C THR A 172 8.71 7.91 -3.52
N VAL A 173 9.14 8.45 -2.39
CA VAL A 173 8.93 9.85 -2.01
C VAL A 173 10.28 10.45 -1.64
N ASP A 174 10.75 11.39 -2.47
CA ASP A 174 11.94 12.17 -2.14
C ASP A 174 11.59 13.19 -1.06
N ILE A 175 12.28 13.13 0.06
CA ILE A 175 12.08 14.03 1.20
C ILE A 175 12.78 15.34 0.89
N ASP A 176 12.06 16.44 0.98
CA ASP A 176 12.64 17.77 0.83
C ASP A 176 13.43 18.20 2.09
N GLU A 177 14.26 19.24 1.93
CA GLU A 177 15.10 19.78 3.00
C GLU A 177 14.28 20.23 4.22
N LYS A 178 13.07 20.69 4.01
CA LYS A 178 12.21 21.13 5.11
C LYS A 178 11.75 19.95 5.96
N MET A 179 11.23 18.90 5.33
CA MET A 179 10.81 17.69 6.04
C MET A 179 11.99 17.00 6.72
N LEU A 180 13.18 16.96 6.06
CA LEU A 180 14.39 16.46 6.69
C LEU A 180 14.71 17.21 7.98
N ALA A 181 14.76 18.55 7.91
CA ALA A 181 15.08 19.40 9.05
C ALA A 181 13.99 19.40 10.13
N GLU A 182 12.76 19.02 9.84
CA GLU A 182 11.69 18.91 10.81
C GLU A 182 11.66 17.56 11.51
N ALA A 183 11.68 16.48 10.75
CA ALA A 183 11.39 15.15 11.28
C ALA A 183 12.64 14.33 11.62
N TYR A 184 13.71 14.46 10.83
CA TYR A 184 14.79 13.49 10.85
C TYR A 184 16.12 14.01 11.39
N TYR A 185 16.43 15.29 11.24
CA TYR A 185 17.65 15.85 11.83
C TYR A 185 17.61 17.37 12.02
N ILE A 186 18.60 17.88 12.75
CA ILE A 186 18.96 19.30 12.77
C ILE A 186 20.44 19.46 12.37
N ARG A 187 20.75 20.62 11.79
CA ARG A 187 22.15 21.03 11.54
C ARG A 187 22.58 21.97 12.66
N LYS A 188 23.68 21.66 13.35
CA LYS A 188 24.27 22.48 14.39
C LYS A 188 25.78 22.49 14.28
N ASP A 189 26.37 23.68 14.18
CA ASP A 189 27.83 23.88 14.09
C ASP A 189 28.50 23.08 12.96
N GLY A 190 27.75 22.85 11.85
CA GLY A 190 28.20 22.07 10.70
C GLY A 190 28.01 20.56 10.83
N GLU A 191 27.57 20.09 11.97
CA GLU A 191 27.28 18.69 12.23
C GLU A 191 25.80 18.35 12.05
N THR A 192 25.49 17.10 11.70
CA THR A 192 24.13 16.57 11.68
C THR A 192 23.83 15.89 13.00
N ILE A 193 22.75 16.31 13.64
CA ILE A 193 22.20 15.65 14.82
C ILE A 193 20.91 14.96 14.39
N TYR A 194 20.93 13.63 14.32
CA TYR A 194 19.76 12.84 13.95
C TYR A 194 18.71 12.89 15.05
N ASN A 195 17.46 13.09 14.65
CA ASN A 195 16.34 13.32 15.56
C ASN A 195 15.73 12.00 16.04
N VAL A 196 16.53 11.17 16.67
CA VAL A 196 16.09 9.88 17.26
C VAL A 196 15.06 10.14 18.38
N TYR A 197 15.19 11.28 19.07
CA TYR A 197 14.23 11.64 20.12
C TYR A 197 12.80 11.84 19.57
N ASN A 198 12.60 12.52 18.44
CA ASN A 198 11.27 12.60 17.83
C ASN A 198 10.73 11.22 17.43
N LEU A 199 11.61 10.34 16.93
CA LEU A 199 11.23 9.03 16.48
C LEU A 199 10.87 8.08 17.64
N LEU A 200 11.64 8.11 18.73
CA LEU A 200 11.56 7.10 19.80
C LEU A 200 11.11 7.62 21.17
N GLY A 201 11.09 8.94 21.39
CA GLY A 201 10.81 9.54 22.72
C GLY A 201 9.48 9.12 23.31
N GLY A 202 8.45 9.06 22.50
CA GLY A 202 7.14 8.64 22.93
C GLY A 202 6.52 9.55 23.99
N LYS A 203 5.65 8.97 24.81
CA LYS A 203 4.99 9.69 25.91
C LYS A 203 5.86 9.79 27.18
N ASP A 204 6.91 9.01 27.24
CA ASP A 204 7.76 8.82 28.39
C ASP A 204 9.19 9.34 28.19
N ASP A 205 9.36 10.14 27.14
CA ASP A 205 10.59 10.88 26.85
C ASP A 205 11.84 10.00 26.78
N TRP A 206 11.72 8.81 26.18
CA TRP A 206 12.87 7.93 26.02
C TRP A 206 13.91 8.55 25.10
N ASP A 207 15.09 8.83 25.64
CA ASP A 207 16.19 9.53 25.00
C ASP A 207 17.48 8.69 25.03
N PRO A 208 17.58 7.66 24.16
CA PRO A 208 18.73 6.74 24.19
C PRO A 208 20.06 7.40 23.79
N LEU A 209 20.02 8.52 23.06
CA LEU A 209 21.21 9.26 22.64
C LEU A 209 21.54 10.47 23.51
N GLY A 210 20.67 10.87 24.42
CA GLY A 210 20.86 12.06 25.25
C GLY A 210 20.77 13.38 24.48
N ASN A 211 20.11 13.41 23.34
CA ASN A 211 20.00 14.63 22.51
C ASN A 211 18.61 15.32 22.58
N GLY A 212 17.73 14.84 23.43
CA GLY A 212 16.35 15.33 23.55
C GLY A 212 16.24 16.79 23.93
N GLU A 213 17.13 17.33 24.76
CA GLU A 213 17.10 18.76 25.09
C GLU A 213 17.36 19.63 23.86
N VAL A 214 18.35 19.27 23.04
CA VAL A 214 18.67 19.99 21.81
C VAL A 214 17.53 19.92 20.81
N ILE A 215 16.92 18.75 20.66
CA ILE A 215 15.79 18.52 19.76
C ILE A 215 14.55 19.27 20.22
N ARG A 216 14.22 19.24 21.52
CA ARG A 216 13.10 20.01 22.09
C ARG A 216 13.31 21.51 21.94
N PHE A 217 14.52 21.99 22.21
CA PHE A 217 14.87 23.40 22.04
C PHE A 217 14.70 23.85 20.57
N ALA A 218 15.05 22.99 19.62
CA ALA A 218 14.83 23.24 18.19
C ALA A 218 13.36 23.12 17.76
N GLY A 219 12.46 22.71 18.66
CA GLY A 219 11.03 22.54 18.35
C GLY A 219 10.72 21.35 17.45
N LYS A 220 11.58 20.33 17.47
CA LYS A 220 11.53 19.18 16.54
C LYS A 220 10.97 17.90 17.18
N THR A 221 10.06 18.04 18.10
CA THR A 221 9.40 16.90 18.75
C THR A 221 7.96 16.74 18.25
N ASP A 222 7.44 15.54 18.38
CA ASP A 222 6.06 15.21 18.01
C ASP A 222 5.71 15.42 16.53
N ILE A 223 6.71 15.45 15.67
CA ILE A 223 6.55 15.60 14.23
C ILE A 223 6.02 14.28 13.64
N PRO A 224 4.91 14.31 12.90
CA PRO A 224 4.43 13.12 12.20
C PRO A 224 5.43 12.62 11.15
N THR A 225 5.52 11.32 11.03
CA THR A 225 6.37 10.64 10.02
C THR A 225 5.56 9.70 9.13
N GLN A 226 4.26 9.56 9.41
CA GLN A 226 3.39 8.69 8.63
C GLN A 226 2.02 9.33 8.43
N LEU A 227 1.46 9.12 7.22
CA LEU A 227 0.07 9.39 6.88
C LEU A 227 -0.63 8.08 6.53
N LEU A 228 -1.77 7.83 7.11
CA LEU A 228 -2.61 6.66 6.85
C LEU A 228 -4.02 7.07 6.46
N LEU A 229 -4.64 6.31 5.59
CA LEU A 229 -6.09 6.29 5.39
C LEU A 229 -6.72 5.16 6.21
N GLU A 230 -8.01 5.23 6.45
CA GLU A 230 -8.75 4.22 7.21
C GLU A 230 -8.87 2.87 6.47
N SER A 231 -8.66 2.86 5.15
CA SER A 231 -8.61 1.66 4.30
C SER A 231 -7.70 1.89 3.10
N GLU A 232 -7.15 0.81 2.55
CA GLU A 232 -6.42 0.80 1.28
C GLU A 232 -7.34 0.62 0.06
N ALA A 233 -8.62 0.35 0.27
CA ALA A 233 -9.62 0.23 -0.78
C ALA A 233 -10.99 0.75 -0.32
N PHE A 234 -11.67 1.44 -1.22
CA PHE A 234 -12.99 2.00 -1.03
C PHE A 234 -13.88 1.61 -2.22
N GLU A 235 -15.18 1.50 -1.98
CA GLU A 235 -16.16 1.11 -2.98
C GLU A 235 -17.17 2.22 -3.20
N LEU A 236 -17.41 2.60 -4.45
CA LEU A 236 -18.46 3.51 -4.86
C LEU A 236 -19.40 2.80 -5.82
N GLN A 237 -20.69 3.05 -5.70
CA GLN A 237 -21.72 2.52 -6.58
C GLN A 237 -22.25 3.64 -7.48
N ALA A 238 -22.25 3.45 -8.80
CA ALA A 238 -22.87 4.39 -9.73
C ALA A 238 -24.37 4.54 -9.42
N GLY A 239 -24.88 5.76 -9.52
CA GLY A 239 -26.26 6.09 -9.18
C GLY A 239 -26.44 6.86 -7.87
N GLY A 240 -25.36 7.52 -7.38
CA GLY A 240 -25.48 8.52 -6.31
C GLY A 240 -24.85 8.14 -4.97
N SER A 241 -23.97 7.13 -4.95
CA SER A 241 -23.25 6.84 -3.71
C SER A 241 -22.16 7.89 -3.42
N SER A 242 -21.95 8.15 -2.16
CA SER A 242 -20.85 8.95 -1.65
C SER A 242 -20.17 8.25 -0.47
N ILE A 243 -18.90 8.50 -0.29
CA ILE A 243 -18.13 7.95 0.82
C ILE A 243 -17.31 9.03 1.50
N ASN A 244 -17.35 9.04 2.83
CA ASN A 244 -16.48 9.92 3.62
C ASN A 244 -15.19 9.19 3.95
N ILE A 245 -14.05 9.76 3.57
CA ILE A 245 -12.73 9.20 3.78
C ILE A 245 -11.98 10.04 4.80
N LYS A 246 -11.33 9.38 5.74
CA LYS A 246 -10.54 10.01 6.79
C LYS A 246 -9.08 9.56 6.69
N GLY A 247 -8.21 10.54 6.81
CA GLY A 247 -6.78 10.32 7.00
C GLY A 247 -6.34 10.74 8.39
N LYS A 248 -5.25 10.15 8.85
CA LYS A 248 -4.60 10.51 10.12
C LYS A 248 -3.09 10.52 9.97
N CYS A 249 -2.47 11.49 10.60
CA CYS A 249 -1.02 11.57 10.71
C CYS A 249 -0.56 10.95 12.01
N LEU A 250 0.50 10.16 11.96
CA LEU A 250 1.07 9.50 13.12
C LEU A 250 2.54 9.90 13.29
N THR A 251 2.92 10.10 14.54
CA THR A 251 4.33 10.08 14.93
C THR A 251 4.90 8.67 14.80
N PHE A 252 6.21 8.52 14.81
CA PHE A 252 6.85 7.21 14.66
C PHE A 252 6.43 6.20 15.76
N ASP A 253 6.16 6.67 16.95
CA ASP A 253 5.63 5.87 18.06
C ASP A 253 4.10 5.67 18.02
N GLY A 254 3.43 6.08 16.95
CA GLY A 254 2.01 5.81 16.69
C GLY A 254 1.02 6.79 17.31
N ARG A 255 1.49 7.91 17.88
CA ARG A 255 0.58 8.95 18.40
C ARG A 255 -0.02 9.77 17.27
N GLU A 256 -1.32 10.00 17.33
CA GLU A 256 -2.01 10.80 16.32
C GLU A 256 -1.72 12.30 16.48
N ARG A 257 -1.51 12.96 15.34
CA ARG A 257 -1.33 14.41 15.23
C ARG A 257 -2.27 14.99 14.19
N LYS A 258 -2.75 16.18 14.44
CA LYS A 258 -3.55 16.92 13.46
C LYS A 258 -2.66 17.42 12.34
N CYS A 259 -3.05 17.11 11.11
CA CYS A 259 -2.42 17.60 9.90
C CYS A 259 -3.49 18.04 8.91
N GLU A 260 -3.15 19.00 8.09
CA GLU A 260 -3.94 19.30 6.91
C GLU A 260 -3.61 18.29 5.80
N ILE A 261 -4.65 17.59 5.31
CA ILE A 261 -4.50 16.56 4.30
C ILE A 261 -5.18 17.02 3.01
N HIS A 262 -4.44 16.96 1.91
CA HIS A 262 -4.92 17.22 0.57
C HIS A 262 -5.18 15.89 -0.13
N PHE A 263 -6.35 15.78 -0.73
CA PHE A 263 -6.78 14.57 -1.43
C PHE A 263 -6.84 14.84 -2.93
N LYS A 264 -6.41 13.88 -3.73
CA LYS A 264 -6.43 13.92 -5.20
C LYS A 264 -6.84 12.55 -5.74
N ILE A 265 -7.58 12.51 -6.83
CA ILE A 265 -7.89 11.30 -7.58
C ILE A 265 -7.05 11.27 -8.84
N GLU A 266 -6.52 10.11 -9.17
CA GLU A 266 -5.72 9.85 -10.37
C GLU A 266 -6.21 8.58 -11.08
N GLY A 267 -6.17 8.58 -12.40
CA GLY A 267 -6.62 7.47 -13.26
C GLY A 267 -7.59 7.93 -14.33
N ASP A 268 -7.91 7.04 -15.26
CA ASP A 268 -8.69 7.36 -16.46
C ASP A 268 -10.11 7.85 -16.16
N SER A 269 -10.69 7.42 -15.06
CA SER A 269 -12.05 7.82 -14.62
C SER A 269 -12.04 8.87 -13.50
N ALA A 270 -10.92 9.53 -13.24
CA ALA A 270 -10.78 10.53 -12.16
C ALA A 270 -11.80 11.68 -12.28
N ASP A 271 -12.09 12.11 -13.49
CA ASP A 271 -13.03 13.19 -13.76
C ASP A 271 -14.48 12.85 -13.37
N SER A 272 -14.81 11.58 -13.22
CA SER A 272 -16.12 11.10 -12.80
C SER A 272 -16.36 11.28 -11.30
N ILE A 273 -15.33 11.58 -10.53
CA ILE A 273 -15.41 11.73 -9.07
C ILE A 273 -15.24 13.21 -8.69
N GLU A 274 -16.08 13.65 -7.78
CA GLU A 274 -15.93 14.93 -7.10
C GLU A 274 -15.36 14.71 -5.70
N ILE A 275 -14.37 15.51 -5.34
CA ILE A 275 -13.81 15.54 -4.00
C ILE A 275 -14.29 16.80 -3.30
N GLN A 276 -15.01 16.65 -2.19
CA GLN A 276 -15.42 17.75 -1.35
C GLN A 276 -14.68 17.68 -0.01
N ARG A 277 -13.99 18.74 0.37
CA ARG A 277 -13.33 18.80 1.67
C ARG A 277 -14.38 18.90 2.77
N VAL A 278 -14.30 18.01 3.76
CA VAL A 278 -15.19 17.99 4.92
C VAL A 278 -14.50 18.61 6.15
N SER A 279 -13.21 18.29 6.35
CA SER A 279 -12.39 18.83 7.43
C SER A 279 -10.91 18.85 7.02
N GLU A 280 -10.02 19.26 7.96
CA GLU A 280 -8.57 19.24 7.70
C GLU A 280 -8.03 17.84 7.35
N GLY A 281 -8.63 16.79 7.91
CA GLY A 281 -8.20 15.39 7.72
C GLY A 281 -9.21 14.52 6.98
N SER A 282 -10.27 15.06 6.34
CA SER A 282 -11.27 14.24 5.68
C SER A 282 -11.87 14.87 4.44
N CYS A 283 -12.27 14.01 3.50
CA CYS A 283 -13.00 14.40 2.30
C CYS A 283 -14.21 13.49 2.05
N LEU A 284 -15.18 14.00 1.31
CA LEU A 284 -16.28 13.26 0.73
C LEU A 284 -15.97 13.01 -0.74
N LEU A 285 -15.98 11.75 -1.15
CA LEU A 285 -15.96 11.38 -2.56
C LEU A 285 -17.38 11.14 -3.04
N GLN A 286 -17.73 11.75 -4.16
CA GLN A 286 -19.04 11.61 -4.80
C GLN A 286 -18.88 11.41 -6.29
N LEU A 287 -19.62 10.48 -6.85
CA LEU A 287 -19.69 10.31 -8.30
C LEU A 287 -20.53 11.44 -8.93
N LYS A 288 -19.96 12.10 -9.95
CA LYS A 288 -20.64 13.10 -10.78
C LYS A 288 -21.53 12.45 -11.81
N ASP A 289 -21.10 11.31 -12.35
CA ASP A 289 -21.80 10.60 -13.42
C ASP A 289 -22.46 9.33 -12.86
N SER A 290 -23.75 9.19 -13.18
CA SER A 290 -24.53 8.01 -12.82
C SER A 290 -24.46 6.90 -13.88
N ASN A 291 -23.85 7.14 -15.05
CA ASN A 291 -23.90 6.26 -16.22
C ASN A 291 -22.67 5.40 -16.43
N ILE A 292 -21.95 5.10 -15.35
CA ILE A 292 -20.84 4.15 -15.41
C ILE A 292 -21.44 2.75 -15.60
N ASP A 293 -21.10 2.12 -16.73
CA ASP A 293 -21.66 0.85 -17.21
C ASP A 293 -20.72 -0.35 -16.99
N HIS A 294 -19.47 -0.10 -16.60
CA HIS A 294 -18.48 -1.13 -16.29
C HIS A 294 -17.72 -0.81 -15.01
N GLU A 295 -17.13 -1.84 -14.41
CA GLU A 295 -16.29 -1.66 -13.24
C GLU A 295 -15.00 -0.94 -13.63
N THR A 296 -14.63 0.08 -12.86
CA THR A 296 -13.40 0.84 -13.04
C THR A 296 -12.75 1.12 -11.70
N GLU A 297 -11.45 1.36 -11.71
CA GLU A 297 -10.67 1.63 -10.52
C GLU A 297 -9.83 2.89 -10.72
N VAL A 298 -9.78 3.73 -9.70
CA VAL A 298 -8.94 4.92 -9.65
C VAL A 298 -8.11 4.92 -8.37
N VAL A 299 -7.07 5.74 -8.31
CA VAL A 299 -6.23 5.89 -7.13
C VAL A 299 -6.57 7.21 -6.44
N LEU A 300 -6.93 7.11 -5.17
CA LEU A 300 -6.99 8.24 -4.25
C LEU A 300 -5.61 8.44 -3.65
N THR A 301 -5.00 9.59 -3.84
CA THR A 301 -3.79 10.00 -3.16
C THR A 301 -4.11 11.01 -2.07
N ALA A 302 -3.44 10.88 -0.95
CA ALA A 302 -3.52 11.80 0.17
C ALA A 302 -2.12 12.30 0.50
N GLN A 303 -1.97 13.60 0.72
CA GLN A 303 -0.68 14.23 1.02
C GLN A 303 -0.84 15.33 2.06
N THR A 304 0.10 15.42 3.00
CA THR A 304 0.22 16.57 3.90
C THR A 304 1.06 17.70 3.27
N LYS A 305 0.96 18.87 3.83
CA LYS A 305 1.79 20.01 3.42
C LYS A 305 3.28 19.77 3.63
N GLU A 306 3.64 18.94 4.58
CA GLU A 306 5.00 18.56 4.94
C GLU A 306 5.57 17.47 4.02
N GLY A 307 4.75 16.87 3.13
CA GLY A 307 5.18 15.89 2.15
C GLY A 307 4.91 14.42 2.51
N LEU A 308 4.24 14.14 3.64
CA LEU A 308 3.77 12.77 3.91
C LEU A 308 2.71 12.37 2.91
N GLN A 309 2.80 11.15 2.41
CA GLN A 309 1.91 10.64 1.37
C GLN A 309 1.38 9.24 1.70
N THR A 310 0.20 8.94 1.19
CA THR A 310 -0.38 7.60 1.15
C THR A 310 -1.40 7.52 0.02
N GLY A 311 -1.94 6.35 -0.24
CA GLY A 311 -2.97 6.17 -1.25
C GLY A 311 -3.93 5.05 -0.91
N ALA A 312 -5.03 4.99 -1.67
CA ALA A 312 -6.01 3.92 -1.64
C ALA A 312 -6.62 3.72 -3.02
N TYR A 313 -7.06 2.51 -3.31
CA TYR A 313 -7.86 2.23 -4.49
C TYR A 313 -9.32 2.63 -4.25
N VAL A 314 -9.96 3.23 -5.24
CA VAL A 314 -11.40 3.48 -5.24
C VAL A 314 -12.00 2.72 -6.41
N ARG A 315 -12.74 1.66 -6.11
CA ARG A 315 -13.47 0.87 -7.10
C ARG A 315 -14.85 1.45 -7.31
N ILE A 316 -15.19 1.66 -8.54
CA ILE A 316 -16.47 2.17 -8.94
C ILE A 316 -17.23 1.03 -9.62
N HIS A 317 -18.31 0.61 -9.00
CA HIS A 317 -19.18 -0.41 -9.57
C HIS A 317 -20.22 0.21 -10.49
N PRO A 318 -20.55 -0.45 -11.61
CA PRO A 318 -21.55 0.03 -12.52
C PRO A 318 -22.92 0.12 -11.82
N ARG A 319 -23.77 0.95 -12.37
CA ARG A 319 -25.14 1.08 -11.86
C ARG A 319 -25.83 -0.28 -11.84
N LYS A 320 -26.35 -0.67 -10.69
CA LYS A 320 -27.20 -1.85 -10.59
C LYS A 320 -28.51 -1.55 -11.28
N VAL A 321 -28.70 -2.13 -12.44
CA VAL A 321 -30.00 -2.09 -13.13
C VAL A 321 -30.84 -3.19 -12.52
N ALA A 322 -31.95 -2.83 -11.91
CA ALA A 322 -32.91 -3.81 -11.43
C ALA A 322 -33.48 -4.55 -12.64
N ALA A 323 -33.47 -5.88 -12.60
CA ALA A 323 -34.11 -6.66 -13.66
C ALA A 323 -35.60 -6.28 -13.76
N PRO A 324 -36.13 -6.06 -14.97
CA PRO A 324 -37.54 -5.73 -15.14
C PRO A 324 -38.43 -6.84 -14.59
N ARG A 325 -39.38 -6.46 -13.78
CA ARG A 325 -40.38 -7.40 -13.25
C ARG A 325 -41.57 -7.47 -14.17
N LEU A 326 -41.80 -8.63 -14.75
CA LEU A 326 -43.03 -8.86 -15.56
C LEU A 326 -44.24 -8.88 -14.62
N THR A 327 -45.23 -8.03 -14.94
CA THR A 327 -46.50 -7.99 -14.25
C THR A 327 -47.62 -8.43 -15.19
N GLY A 328 -48.63 -9.09 -14.66
CA GLY A 328 -49.77 -9.57 -15.41
C GLY A 328 -49.99 -11.09 -15.31
N ASN A 329 -50.97 -11.60 -16.01
CA ASN A 329 -51.21 -13.04 -16.04
C ASN A 329 -50.26 -13.72 -17.02
N PRO A 330 -49.29 -14.53 -16.57
CA PRO A 330 -48.23 -15.09 -17.41
C PRO A 330 -48.68 -16.31 -18.25
N VAL A 331 -49.94 -16.65 -18.23
CA VAL A 331 -50.43 -17.90 -18.89
C VAL A 331 -51.24 -17.58 -20.13
N ILE A 332 -50.75 -17.97 -21.29
CA ILE A 332 -51.49 -18.02 -22.57
C ILE A 332 -51.74 -19.48 -22.87
N CYS A 333 -53.00 -19.88 -22.83
CA CYS A 333 -53.36 -21.30 -22.94
C CYS A 333 -53.83 -21.72 -24.33
N LEU A 334 -54.01 -20.81 -25.27
CA LEU A 334 -54.60 -21.12 -26.59
C LEU A 334 -53.83 -20.44 -27.72
N GLU A 335 -53.67 -21.18 -28.85
CA GLU A 335 -53.07 -20.67 -30.07
C GLU A 335 -53.83 -19.41 -30.58
N GLY A 336 -53.06 -18.44 -31.08
CA GLY A 336 -53.59 -17.17 -31.59
C GLY A 336 -54.03 -16.17 -30.53
N LYS A 337 -54.01 -16.49 -29.25
CA LYS A 337 -54.29 -15.53 -28.18
C LYS A 337 -53.06 -14.65 -27.90
N MET A 338 -53.34 -13.38 -27.69
CA MET A 338 -52.35 -12.35 -27.39
C MET A 338 -52.44 -11.94 -25.94
N LEU A 339 -51.31 -11.83 -25.30
CA LEU A 339 -51.16 -11.23 -23.98
C LEU A 339 -50.24 -10.02 -24.06
N ARG A 340 -50.72 -8.87 -23.63
CA ARG A 340 -49.86 -7.70 -23.46
C ARG A 340 -49.13 -7.83 -22.14
N LEU A 341 -47.80 -7.85 -22.20
CA LEU A 341 -46.96 -7.83 -21.02
C LEU A 341 -46.78 -6.38 -20.55
N SER A 342 -46.94 -6.17 -19.26
CA SER A 342 -46.51 -4.96 -18.59
C SER A 342 -45.33 -5.34 -17.67
N TYR A 343 -44.43 -4.41 -17.51
CA TYR A 343 -43.29 -4.56 -16.62
C TYR A 343 -43.17 -3.28 -15.79
N ASP A 344 -42.64 -3.45 -14.59
CA ASP A 344 -42.46 -2.38 -13.64
C ASP A 344 -40.96 -2.29 -13.33
N PHE A 345 -40.41 -1.08 -13.40
CA PHE A 345 -39.03 -0.73 -13.06
C PHE A 345 -39.02 0.05 -11.74
N THR A 346 -39.60 -0.49 -10.70
CA THR A 346 -39.77 0.19 -9.42
C THR A 346 -38.49 0.66 -8.74
N GLU A 347 -37.34 0.22 -9.19
CA GLU A 347 -36.04 0.59 -8.59
C GLU A 347 -35.04 1.20 -9.58
N ALA A 348 -35.39 1.32 -10.86
CA ALA A 348 -34.51 1.92 -11.86
C ALA A 348 -35.17 3.21 -12.40
N GLU A 349 -34.66 4.34 -11.97
CA GLU A 349 -34.92 5.59 -12.65
C GLU A 349 -34.22 5.55 -14.02
N ASN A 350 -35.03 5.44 -15.05
CA ASN A 350 -34.78 5.77 -16.45
C ASN A 350 -33.64 5.04 -17.19
N ASP A 351 -33.99 4.59 -18.38
CA ASP A 351 -33.22 4.09 -19.50
C ASP A 351 -32.94 2.59 -19.58
N CYS A 352 -33.99 1.80 -19.58
CA CYS A 352 -33.91 0.54 -20.32
C CYS A 352 -34.41 0.82 -21.75
N SER A 353 -33.50 1.17 -22.64
CA SER A 353 -33.78 1.40 -24.05
C SER A 353 -34.14 0.12 -24.79
N ASP A 354 -33.61 -1.03 -24.34
CA ASP A 354 -33.75 -2.30 -25.02
C ASP A 354 -34.05 -3.45 -24.07
N ILE A 355 -35.23 -4.05 -24.20
CA ILE A 355 -35.58 -5.31 -23.55
C ILE A 355 -35.34 -6.44 -24.54
N ILE A 356 -34.41 -7.36 -24.23
CA ILE A 356 -34.19 -8.56 -25.02
C ILE A 356 -35.15 -9.65 -24.55
N TRP A 357 -36.02 -10.10 -25.45
CA TRP A 357 -36.97 -11.15 -25.18
C TRP A 357 -36.42 -12.50 -25.63
N TYR A 358 -36.28 -13.43 -24.70
CA TYR A 358 -36.00 -14.82 -25.00
C TYR A 358 -37.33 -15.53 -25.28
N ARG A 359 -37.52 -16.01 -26.50
CA ARG A 359 -38.72 -16.65 -26.99
C ARG A 359 -38.46 -18.07 -27.47
N SER A 360 -39.46 -18.92 -27.37
CA SER A 360 -39.42 -20.24 -27.98
C SER A 360 -39.98 -20.21 -29.42
N ARG A 361 -39.87 -21.33 -30.13
CA ARG A 361 -40.50 -21.50 -31.46
C ARG A 361 -42.03 -21.37 -31.45
N ASN A 362 -42.65 -21.56 -30.30
CA ASN A 362 -44.13 -21.55 -30.13
C ASN A 362 -44.68 -20.20 -29.70
N ILE A 363 -43.82 -19.23 -29.47
CA ILE A 363 -44.19 -17.90 -28.93
C ILE A 363 -43.53 -16.82 -29.78
N ARG A 364 -44.29 -15.83 -30.21
CA ARG A 364 -43.83 -14.60 -30.83
C ARG A 364 -43.94 -13.46 -29.82
N VAL A 365 -42.91 -12.65 -29.73
CA VAL A 365 -42.93 -11.43 -28.92
C VAL A 365 -42.62 -10.25 -29.83
N GLU A 366 -43.54 -9.32 -29.95
CA GLU A 366 -43.44 -8.08 -30.72
C GLU A 366 -44.09 -6.94 -29.92
N ASP A 367 -43.42 -5.84 -29.77
CA ASP A 367 -43.88 -4.63 -29.07
C ASP A 367 -44.60 -4.92 -27.73
N LYS A 368 -43.97 -5.72 -26.88
CA LYS A 368 -44.51 -6.15 -25.58
C LYS A 368 -45.77 -7.03 -25.68
N ILE A 369 -46.09 -7.51 -26.88
CA ILE A 369 -47.20 -8.44 -27.10
C ILE A 369 -46.63 -9.83 -27.29
N VAL A 370 -47.06 -10.75 -26.45
CA VAL A 370 -46.75 -12.17 -26.55
C VAL A 370 -47.90 -12.87 -27.22
N THR A 371 -47.63 -13.55 -28.32
CA THR A 371 -48.64 -14.29 -29.07
C THR A 371 -48.24 -15.77 -29.11
N ALA A 372 -49.13 -16.63 -28.68
CA ALA A 372 -48.96 -18.07 -28.90
C ALA A 372 -49.15 -18.40 -30.37
N ILE A 373 -48.15 -19.02 -31.00
CA ILE A 373 -48.13 -19.41 -32.41
C ILE A 373 -48.63 -20.85 -32.58
N SER A 374 -48.27 -21.69 -31.63
CA SER A 374 -48.68 -23.09 -31.57
C SER A 374 -48.78 -23.54 -30.11
N GLN A 375 -49.54 -24.62 -29.87
CA GLN A 375 -49.65 -25.19 -28.55
C GLN A 375 -48.43 -26.09 -28.28
N PRO A 376 -47.61 -25.79 -27.25
CA PRO A 376 -46.53 -26.65 -26.88
C PRO A 376 -46.99 -27.84 -26.06
N ASP A 377 -46.26 -28.93 -26.07
CA ASP A 377 -46.50 -30.13 -25.27
C ASP A 377 -46.31 -29.89 -23.76
N GLN A 378 -45.58 -28.85 -23.41
CA GLN A 378 -45.34 -28.41 -22.03
C GLN A 378 -45.40 -26.88 -21.93
N PRO A 379 -45.72 -26.33 -20.75
CA PRO A 379 -45.69 -24.88 -20.53
C PRO A 379 -44.34 -24.29 -20.85
N GLU A 380 -44.31 -23.27 -21.68
CA GLU A 380 -43.12 -22.50 -22.02
C GLU A 380 -43.11 -21.16 -21.30
N LYS A 381 -41.90 -20.68 -21.03
CA LYS A 381 -41.66 -19.40 -20.36
C LYS A 381 -41.04 -18.41 -21.30
N VAL A 382 -41.41 -17.15 -21.18
CA VAL A 382 -40.78 -16.02 -21.81
C VAL A 382 -39.94 -15.32 -20.75
N TYR A 383 -38.71 -15.01 -21.08
CA TYR A 383 -37.82 -14.28 -20.21
C TYR A 383 -37.47 -12.94 -20.86
N ALA A 384 -37.38 -11.90 -20.02
CA ALA A 384 -36.79 -10.60 -20.38
C ALA A 384 -35.49 -10.41 -19.63
N LEU A 385 -34.49 -9.90 -20.30
CA LEU A 385 -33.23 -9.46 -19.74
C LEU A 385 -33.05 -7.97 -19.93
#